data_0284d1e21de2caa853d55266249ab182
#
_entry.id   0284d1e21de2caa853d55266249ab182
#
_cell.length_a   1.000
_cell.length_b   1.000
_cell.length_c   1.000
_cell.angle_alpha   90.00
_cell.angle_beta   90.00
_cell.angle_gamma   90.00
#
_symmetry.space_group_name_H-M   'P 1'
#
loop_
_entity.id
_entity.type
_entity.pdbx_description
1 polymer ?
#
loop_
_entity_poly.entity_id
_entity_poly.type
_entity_poly.pdbx_seq_one_letter_code
_entity_poly.pdbx_strand_id
1 'polypeptide(L)'
;IPFQAFYSASKAAVSSYSCALDNEVSPYGVRVTTVELGDIHTGFTQARQKTVLGDDEYGGRISHSVSQMEKDELSGMSPEVIGTYIARIAQKKNCAPICVAGVKYKILRFLCKILPCTLRGKIVGSIYAK
;
A
#
# COMPACT_ATOMS: atom_id res chain seq x y z
N ILE A 1 -4.78 0.44 -7.18
CA ILE A 1 -6.11 -0.20 -7.09
C ILE A 1 -7.10 0.69 -7.82
N PRO A 2 -8.00 0.16 -8.65
CA PRO A 2 -9.08 0.89 -9.28
C PRO A 2 -9.92 1.66 -8.26
N PHE A 3 -10.46 2.82 -8.67
CA PHE A 3 -11.25 3.74 -7.85
C PHE A 3 -10.53 4.36 -6.64
N GLN A 4 -9.20 4.17 -6.56
CA GLN A 4 -8.32 4.80 -5.57
C GLN A 4 -7.13 5.52 -6.24
N ALA A 5 -7.32 6.11 -7.42
CA ALA A 5 -6.23 6.72 -8.19
C ALA A 5 -5.51 7.82 -7.40
N PHE A 6 -6.24 8.74 -6.76
CA PHE A 6 -5.65 9.82 -5.97
C PHE A 6 -4.89 9.31 -4.75
N TYR A 7 -5.46 8.32 -4.05
CA TYR A 7 -4.76 7.67 -2.93
C TYR A 7 -3.46 7.02 -3.39
N SER A 8 -3.52 6.23 -4.47
CA SER A 8 -2.33 5.57 -5.04
C SER A 8 -1.27 6.57 -5.48
N ALA A 9 -1.68 7.66 -6.13
CA ALA A 9 -0.77 8.73 -6.56
C ALA A 9 -0.10 9.41 -5.36
N SER A 10 -0.86 9.75 -4.32
CA SER A 10 -0.31 10.37 -3.11
C SER A 10 0.71 9.49 -2.40
N LYS A 11 0.43 8.18 -2.28
CA LYS A 11 1.36 7.22 -1.65
C LYS A 11 2.62 6.98 -2.49
N ALA A 12 2.48 6.95 -3.82
CA ALA A 12 3.62 6.88 -4.72
C ALA A 12 4.51 8.13 -4.61
N ALA A 13 3.90 9.31 -4.53
CA ALA A 13 4.62 10.56 -4.34
C ALA A 13 5.41 10.57 -3.02
N VAL A 14 4.81 10.13 -1.90
CA VAL A 14 5.50 10.01 -0.60
C VAL A 14 6.69 9.06 -0.70
N SER A 15 6.55 7.91 -1.37
CA SER A 15 7.64 6.95 -1.52
C SER A 15 8.80 7.53 -2.34
N SER A 16 8.49 8.22 -3.45
CA SER A 16 9.50 8.87 -4.29
C SER A 16 10.21 10.01 -3.55
N TYR A 17 9.45 10.86 -2.87
CA TYR A 17 9.98 11.94 -2.05
C TYR A 17 10.92 11.42 -0.96
N SER A 18 10.51 10.38 -0.23
CA SER A 18 11.32 9.80 0.86
C SER A 18 12.64 9.22 0.35
N CYS A 19 12.65 8.60 -0.84
CA CYS A 19 13.89 8.10 -1.45
C CYS A 19 14.84 9.24 -1.83
N ALA A 20 14.33 10.35 -2.38
CA ALA A 20 15.13 11.52 -2.70
C ALA A 20 15.70 12.14 -1.42
N LEU A 21 14.86 12.34 -0.41
CA LEU A 21 15.24 12.91 0.88
C LEU A 21 16.30 12.06 1.58
N ASP A 22 16.21 10.71 1.54
CA ASP A 22 17.26 9.84 2.12
C ASP A 22 18.64 10.12 1.51
N ASN A 23 18.71 10.35 0.19
CA ASN A 23 19.96 10.71 -0.48
C ASN A 23 20.48 12.10 -0.06
N GLU A 24 19.58 13.06 0.15
CA GLU A 24 19.95 14.43 0.53
C GLU A 24 20.48 14.50 1.96
N VAL A 25 19.89 13.74 2.89
CA VAL A 25 20.20 13.87 4.33
C VAL A 25 21.16 12.79 4.86
N SER A 26 21.40 11.73 4.09
CA SER A 26 22.32 10.64 4.49
C SER A 26 23.75 11.11 4.82
N PRO A 27 24.35 12.12 4.14
CA PRO A 27 25.67 12.64 4.52
C PRO A 27 25.71 13.26 5.92
N TYR A 28 24.56 13.64 6.47
CA TYR A 28 24.42 14.21 7.82
C TYR A 28 24.11 13.15 8.88
N GLY A 29 24.17 11.86 8.52
CA GLY A 29 23.87 10.76 9.43
C GLY A 29 22.37 10.52 9.67
N VAL A 30 21.49 11.19 8.92
CA VAL A 30 20.04 11.01 8.97
C VAL A 30 19.62 9.97 7.91
N ARG A 31 18.72 9.07 8.28
CA ARG A 31 18.18 8.07 7.35
C ARG A 31 16.67 8.23 7.24
N VAL A 32 16.19 8.14 6.01
CA VAL A 32 14.75 8.16 5.70
C VAL A 32 14.35 6.81 5.13
N THR A 33 13.41 6.15 5.77
CA THR A 33 12.93 4.83 5.34
C THR A 33 11.41 4.85 5.18
N THR A 34 10.95 4.48 4.00
CA THR A 34 9.53 4.21 3.75
C THR A 34 9.20 2.78 4.16
N VAL A 35 8.18 2.61 5.00
CA VAL A 35 7.63 1.30 5.32
C VAL A 35 6.37 1.08 4.51
N GLU A 36 6.44 0.19 3.52
CA GLU A 36 5.28 -0.24 2.75
C GLU A 36 4.55 -1.33 3.53
N LEU A 37 3.34 -1.00 3.94
CA LEU A 37 2.44 -1.89 4.66
C LEU A 37 1.46 -2.53 3.68
N GLY A 38 1.14 -3.80 3.92
CA GLY A 38 -0.01 -4.41 3.28
C GLY A 38 -1.30 -4.11 4.05
N ASP A 39 -2.30 -4.95 3.87
CA ASP A 39 -3.56 -4.81 4.58
C ASP A 39 -3.37 -5.00 6.09
N ILE A 40 -4.00 -4.14 6.87
CA ILE A 40 -3.92 -4.15 8.33
C ILE A 40 -5.33 -4.12 8.89
N HIS A 41 -5.62 -5.02 9.79
CA HIS A 41 -6.90 -5.08 10.48
C HIS A 41 -6.96 -3.99 11.57
N THR A 42 -7.57 -2.86 11.25
CA THR A 42 -7.74 -1.72 12.15
C THR A 42 -9.16 -1.17 12.07
N GLY A 43 -9.49 -0.20 12.92
CA GLY A 43 -10.74 0.56 12.83
C GLY A 43 -10.86 1.47 11.59
N PHE A 44 -9.86 1.49 10.70
CA PHE A 44 -9.86 2.31 9.48
C PHE A 44 -11.00 1.91 8.52
N THR A 45 -11.25 0.60 8.40
CA THR A 45 -12.32 0.08 7.54
C THR A 45 -13.69 0.60 7.97
N GLN A 46 -13.98 0.61 9.29
CA GLN A 46 -15.24 1.10 9.82
C GLN A 46 -15.36 2.64 9.73
N ALA A 47 -14.22 3.35 9.82
CA ALA A 47 -14.18 4.81 9.75
C ALA A 47 -14.23 5.35 8.30
N ARG A 48 -14.14 4.48 7.30
CA ARG A 48 -14.17 4.88 5.89
C ARG A 48 -15.51 5.52 5.53
N GLN A 49 -15.46 6.76 5.04
CA GLN A 49 -16.61 7.38 4.40
C GLN A 49 -16.80 6.80 3.01
N LYS A 50 -17.96 6.21 2.77
CA LYS A 50 -18.31 5.58 1.49
C LYS A 50 -19.28 6.48 0.74
N THR A 51 -19.07 6.61 -0.55
CA THR A 51 -20.03 7.18 -1.48
C THR A 51 -20.37 6.14 -2.54
N VAL A 52 -21.63 6.08 -2.90
CA VAL A 52 -22.14 5.27 -4.02
C VAL A 52 -22.46 6.12 -5.24
N LEU A 53 -22.12 7.41 -5.21
CA LEU A 53 -22.35 8.32 -6.34
C LEU A 53 -21.60 7.83 -7.56
N GLY A 54 -22.31 7.63 -8.67
CA GLY A 54 -21.77 7.16 -9.93
C GLY A 54 -21.55 5.64 -10.02
N ASP A 55 -21.88 4.86 -8.99
CA ASP A 55 -21.67 3.41 -9.02
C ASP A 55 -22.56 2.71 -10.07
N ASP A 56 -23.75 3.22 -10.33
CA ASP A 56 -24.65 2.81 -11.41
C ASP A 56 -24.04 3.05 -12.79
N GLU A 57 -23.40 4.19 -13.02
CA GLU A 57 -22.68 4.51 -14.26
C GLU A 57 -21.50 3.55 -14.49
N TYR A 58 -20.87 3.08 -13.42
CA TYR A 58 -19.78 2.09 -13.45
C TYR A 58 -20.26 0.63 -13.31
N GLY A 59 -21.57 0.38 -13.36
CA GLY A 59 -22.15 -0.96 -13.28
C GLY A 59 -21.85 -1.70 -11.99
N GLY A 60 -21.82 -0.99 -10.83
CA GLY A 60 -21.56 -1.57 -9.50
C GLY A 60 -20.08 -1.84 -9.19
N ARG A 61 -19.16 -1.45 -10.07
CA ARG A 61 -17.72 -1.74 -9.93
C ARG A 61 -17.05 -0.98 -8.81
N ILE A 62 -17.57 0.19 -8.43
CA ILE A 62 -17.06 0.97 -7.29
C ILE A 62 -17.35 0.21 -5.99
N SER A 63 -18.60 -0.17 -5.78
CA SER A 63 -19.03 -0.94 -4.60
C SER A 63 -18.32 -2.29 -4.51
N HIS A 64 -18.12 -2.97 -5.65
CA HIS A 64 -17.34 -4.21 -5.71
C HIS A 64 -15.89 -4.00 -5.24
N SER A 65 -15.23 -2.96 -5.76
CA SER A 65 -13.84 -2.63 -5.39
C SER A 65 -13.71 -2.32 -3.89
N VAL A 66 -14.61 -1.51 -3.36
CA VAL A 66 -14.64 -1.16 -1.93
C VAL A 66 -14.85 -2.41 -1.07
N SER A 67 -15.82 -3.26 -1.43
CA SER A 67 -16.10 -4.51 -0.70
C SER A 67 -14.90 -5.46 -0.70
N GLN A 68 -14.17 -5.56 -1.82
CA GLN A 68 -12.97 -6.39 -1.89
C GLN A 68 -11.84 -5.83 -1.01
N MET A 69 -11.62 -4.50 -1.03
CA MET A 69 -10.64 -3.86 -0.14
C MET A 69 -10.96 -4.09 1.33
N GLU A 70 -12.23 -4.01 1.73
CA GLU A 70 -12.66 -4.26 3.10
C GLU A 70 -12.40 -5.70 3.55
N LYS A 71 -12.64 -6.67 2.68
CA LYS A 71 -12.30 -8.09 2.96
C LYS A 71 -10.80 -8.28 3.14
N ASP A 72 -9.99 -7.66 2.28
CA ASP A 72 -8.54 -7.74 2.38
C ASP A 72 -8.02 -7.10 3.68
N GLU A 73 -8.54 -5.92 4.06
CA GLU A 73 -8.22 -5.24 5.31
C GLU A 73 -8.61 -6.04 6.56
N LEU A 74 -9.80 -6.64 6.57
CA LEU A 74 -10.28 -7.48 7.67
C LEU A 74 -9.43 -8.74 7.87
N SER A 75 -8.85 -9.27 6.80
CA SER A 75 -7.92 -10.41 6.81
C SER A 75 -6.45 -9.99 6.96
N GLY A 76 -6.20 -8.69 7.14
CA GLY A 76 -4.87 -8.10 7.20
C GLY A 76 -4.08 -8.44 8.46
N MET A 77 -2.85 -7.95 8.52
CA MET A 77 -1.97 -8.14 9.68
C MET A 77 -2.48 -7.35 10.88
N SER A 78 -2.20 -7.83 12.09
CA SER A 78 -2.57 -7.06 13.29
C SER A 78 -1.68 -5.82 13.48
N PRO A 79 -2.21 -4.76 14.10
CA PRO A 79 -1.44 -3.55 14.40
C PRO A 79 -0.19 -3.81 15.24
N GLU A 80 -0.23 -4.78 16.17
CA GLU A 80 0.89 -5.14 17.05
C GLU A 80 2.06 -5.72 16.26
N VAL A 81 1.77 -6.57 15.26
CA VAL A 81 2.80 -7.13 14.36
C VAL A 81 3.47 -6.01 13.58
N ILE A 82 2.68 -5.06 13.08
CA ILE A 82 3.19 -3.91 12.33
C ILE A 82 4.00 -2.98 13.24
N GLY A 83 3.50 -2.67 14.43
CA GLY A 83 4.20 -1.85 15.41
C GLY A 83 5.57 -2.44 15.79
N THR A 84 5.61 -3.76 16.04
CA THR A 84 6.85 -4.49 16.31
C THR A 84 7.82 -4.43 15.12
N TYR A 85 7.30 -4.54 13.89
CA TYR A 85 8.12 -4.46 12.69
C TYR A 85 8.72 -3.06 12.51
N ILE A 86 7.94 -2.01 12.69
CA ILE A 86 8.40 -0.61 12.62
C ILE A 86 9.44 -0.32 13.70
N ALA A 87 9.20 -0.75 14.94
CA ALA A 87 10.16 -0.57 16.03
C ALA A 87 11.52 -1.23 15.73
N ARG A 88 11.51 -2.44 15.14
CA ARG A 88 12.74 -3.12 14.71
C ARG A 88 13.47 -2.36 13.59
N ILE A 89 12.73 -1.74 12.67
CA ILE A 89 13.33 -0.92 11.61
C ILE A 89 13.98 0.32 12.22
N ALA A 90 13.29 1.03 13.10
CA ALA A 90 13.78 2.24 13.75
C ALA A 90 15.06 2.02 14.57
N GLN A 91 15.27 0.81 15.08
CA GLN A 91 16.48 0.45 15.84
C GLN A 91 17.68 0.07 14.96
N LYS A 92 17.48 -0.10 13.66
CA LYS A 92 18.58 -0.47 12.75
C LYS A 92 19.44 0.74 12.40
N LYS A 93 20.74 0.61 12.61
CA LYS A 93 21.71 1.63 12.20
C LYS A 93 21.71 1.88 10.69
N ASN A 94 21.54 0.82 9.89
CA ASN A 94 21.44 0.87 8.43
C ASN A 94 20.15 0.17 8.01
N CYS A 95 19.18 0.92 7.51
CA CYS A 95 17.94 0.39 6.96
C CYS A 95 17.88 0.67 5.46
N ALA A 96 17.24 -0.21 4.71
CA ALA A 96 16.98 0.05 3.30
C ALA A 96 16.00 1.24 3.16
N PRO A 97 16.13 2.06 2.12
CA PRO A 97 15.21 3.19 1.88
C PRO A 97 13.74 2.77 1.80
N ILE A 98 13.50 1.51 1.43
CA ILE A 98 12.14 0.94 1.39
C ILE A 98 12.14 -0.42 2.09
N CYS A 99 11.28 -0.56 3.09
CA CYS A 99 11.05 -1.79 3.83
C CYS A 99 9.59 -2.23 3.64
N VAL A 100 9.37 -3.52 3.39
CA VAL A 100 8.01 -4.08 3.18
C VAL A 100 7.66 -5.00 4.33
N ALA A 101 6.52 -4.76 4.96
CA ALA A 101 6.00 -5.61 6.02
C ALA A 101 5.26 -6.84 5.44
N GLY A 102 5.58 -8.02 5.99
CA GLY A 102 4.94 -9.29 5.60
C GLY A 102 5.52 -9.95 4.35
N VAL A 103 5.64 -11.28 4.40
CA VAL A 103 6.24 -12.07 3.30
C VAL A 103 5.38 -12.00 2.05
N LYS A 104 4.06 -12.11 2.17
CA LYS A 104 3.09 -11.98 1.07
C LYS A 104 3.34 -10.70 0.27
N TYR A 105 3.47 -9.56 0.95
CA TYR A 105 3.64 -8.26 0.31
C TYR A 105 5.03 -8.04 -0.29
N LYS A 106 6.07 -8.65 0.28
CA LYS A 106 7.41 -8.69 -0.35
C LYS A 106 7.37 -9.41 -1.70
N ILE A 107 6.69 -10.54 -1.76
CA ILE A 107 6.51 -11.30 -3.00
C ILE A 107 5.69 -10.49 -4.00
N LEU A 108 4.55 -9.92 -3.59
CA LEU A 108 3.72 -9.09 -4.46
C LEU A 108 4.49 -7.89 -5.02
N ARG A 109 5.27 -7.21 -4.17
CA ARG A 109 6.12 -6.11 -4.61
C ARG A 109 7.17 -6.56 -5.63
N PHE A 110 7.82 -7.69 -5.39
CA PHE A 110 8.77 -8.27 -6.34
C PHE A 110 8.10 -8.57 -7.68
N LEU A 111 6.95 -9.23 -7.67
CA LEU A 111 6.16 -9.49 -8.87
C LEU A 111 5.77 -8.20 -9.60
N CYS A 112 5.34 -7.17 -8.87
CA CYS A 112 5.03 -5.86 -9.47
C CYS A 112 6.23 -5.19 -10.18
N LYS A 113 7.47 -5.52 -9.80
CA LYS A 113 8.66 -4.99 -10.47
C LYS A 113 8.99 -5.71 -11.78
N ILE A 114 8.71 -7.01 -11.86
CA ILE A 114 9.07 -7.83 -13.03
C ILE A 114 7.93 -7.96 -14.04
N LEU A 115 6.68 -7.83 -13.60
CA LEU A 115 5.53 -7.95 -14.48
C LEU A 115 5.35 -6.70 -15.35
N PRO A 116 5.10 -6.85 -16.66
CA PRO A 116 4.72 -5.75 -17.53
C PRO A 116 3.48 -5.01 -16.98
N CYS A 117 3.46 -3.68 -17.15
CA CYS A 117 2.39 -2.82 -16.64
C CYS A 117 1.00 -3.26 -17.10
N THR A 118 0.89 -3.67 -18.37
CA THR A 118 -0.36 -4.16 -18.96
C THR A 118 -0.88 -5.43 -18.28
N LEU A 119 0.01 -6.39 -18.01
CA LEU A 119 -0.38 -7.64 -17.33
C LEU A 119 -0.76 -7.38 -15.87
N ARG A 120 0.03 -6.56 -15.18
CA ARG A 120 -0.28 -6.13 -13.81
C ARG A 120 -1.65 -5.43 -13.74
N GLY A 121 -1.94 -4.51 -14.67
CA GLY A 121 -3.23 -3.83 -14.75
C GLY A 121 -4.40 -4.81 -14.97
N LYS A 122 -4.24 -5.81 -15.84
CA LYS A 122 -5.26 -6.84 -16.08
C LYS A 122 -5.52 -7.67 -14.81
N ILE A 123 -4.48 -8.11 -14.11
CA ILE A 123 -4.61 -8.88 -12.87
C ILE A 123 -5.33 -8.06 -11.80
N VAL A 124 -4.88 -6.84 -11.54
CA VAL A 124 -5.51 -5.96 -10.54
C VAL A 124 -6.95 -5.63 -10.93
N GLY A 125 -7.21 -5.33 -12.21
CA GLY A 125 -8.54 -5.07 -12.73
C GLY A 125 -9.49 -6.26 -12.55
N SER A 126 -9.00 -7.50 -12.74
CA SER A 126 -9.82 -8.72 -12.56
C SER A 126 -10.20 -8.98 -11.09
N ILE A 127 -9.47 -8.42 -10.14
CA ILE A 127 -9.75 -8.58 -8.71
C ILE A 127 -10.68 -7.47 -8.22
N TYR A 128 -10.41 -6.20 -8.58
CA TYR A 128 -11.04 -5.03 -7.98
C TYR A 128 -12.02 -4.29 -8.89
N ALA A 129 -12.13 -4.64 -10.17
CA ALA A 129 -12.94 -3.89 -11.13
C ALA A 129 -13.79 -4.79 -12.04
N LYS A 130 -14.26 -5.90 -11.51
CA LYS A 130 -15.25 -6.76 -12.19
C LYS A 130 -16.64 -6.15 -12.09
#